data_30e9d8f977a5ed4f432075389676d30f
#
_entry.id   30e9d8f977a5ed4f432075389676d30f
#
_cell.length_a   1.000
_cell.length_b   1.000
_cell.length_c   1.000
_cell.angle_alpha   90.00
_cell.angle_beta   90.00
_cell.angle_gamma   90.00
#
_symmetry.space_group_name_H-M   'P 1'
#
loop_
_entity.id
_entity.type
_entity.pdbx_description
1 polymer ?
#
loop_
_entity_poly.entity_id
_entity_poly.type
_entity_poly.pdbx_seq_one_letter_code
_entity_poly.pdbx_strand_id
1 'polypeptide(L)'
;MLLFCYEREVKMQELITWIQGHLFFEVLLYAVLLDTVLGVLRAVKEHKFNSSAGIDGAIRKVAMIFSVLFLIIVDSLIDMNFLFMIPEQYMKYIGLSKLGICELFCILFIMYEAVSVLKNMTLCGLPVPAKVKYFIQKFLDNMTEELPEDVHKELNEISNINAQDE
;
A
#
# COMPACT_ATOMS: atom_id res chain seq x y z
N MET A 1 27.98 -13.05 24.82
CA MET A 1 27.75 -11.98 23.81
C MET A 1 27.73 -12.53 22.38
N LEU A 2 28.71 -13.33 21.94
CA LEU A 2 28.75 -13.93 20.59
C LEU A 2 27.59 -14.88 20.29
N LEU A 3 27.20 -15.76 21.23
CA LEU A 3 26.05 -16.67 21.09
C LEU A 3 24.73 -15.91 20.90
N PHE A 4 24.54 -14.81 21.62
CA PHE A 4 23.34 -13.98 21.52
C PHE A 4 23.24 -13.22 20.19
N CYS A 5 24.38 -12.82 19.62
CA CYS A 5 24.44 -12.26 18.27
C CYS A 5 24.11 -13.32 17.21
N TYR A 6 24.65 -14.52 17.35
CA TYR A 6 24.42 -15.62 16.42
C TYR A 6 22.95 -16.07 16.41
N GLU A 7 22.32 -16.27 17.57
CA GLU A 7 20.88 -16.61 17.65
C GLU A 7 19.99 -15.53 17.03
N ARG A 8 20.37 -14.28 17.17
CA ARG A 8 19.62 -13.17 16.57
C ARG A 8 19.76 -13.14 15.05
N GLU A 9 20.93 -13.43 14.52
CA GLU A 9 21.16 -13.55 13.07
C GLU A 9 20.38 -14.71 12.47
N VAL A 10 20.35 -15.88 13.11
CA VAL A 10 19.60 -17.05 12.66
C VAL A 10 18.09 -16.72 12.62
N LYS A 11 17.54 -16.14 13.68
CA LYS A 11 16.13 -15.73 13.70
C LYS A 11 15.79 -14.68 12.66
N MET A 12 16.71 -13.76 12.39
CA MET A 12 16.52 -12.75 11.34
C MET A 12 16.46 -13.40 9.95
N GLN A 13 17.35 -14.37 9.68
CA GLN A 13 17.38 -15.12 8.43
C GLN A 13 16.11 -15.96 8.24
N GLU A 14 15.62 -16.61 9.27
CA GLU A 14 14.37 -17.36 9.25
C GLU A 14 13.18 -16.45 8.93
N LEU A 15 13.11 -15.26 9.56
CA LEU A 15 12.06 -14.27 9.29
C LEU A 15 12.11 -13.77 7.84
N ILE A 16 13.30 -13.45 7.34
CA ILE A 16 13.48 -13.00 5.95
C ILE A 16 13.03 -14.09 4.98
N THR A 17 13.43 -15.33 5.21
CA THR A 17 13.06 -16.48 4.37
C THR A 17 11.55 -16.71 4.40
N TRP A 18 10.92 -16.52 5.56
CA TRP A 18 9.47 -16.64 5.70
C TRP A 18 8.73 -15.54 4.93
N ILE A 19 9.19 -14.28 5.01
CA ILE A 19 8.61 -13.15 4.25
C ILE A 19 8.74 -13.40 2.75
N GLN A 20 9.91 -13.85 2.28
CA GLN A 20 10.17 -14.17 0.86
C GLN A 20 9.28 -15.31 0.34
N GLY A 21 8.78 -16.17 1.21
CA GLY A 21 7.78 -17.18 0.89
C GLY A 21 6.40 -16.61 0.54
N HIS A 22 6.13 -15.34 0.93
CA HIS A 22 4.85 -14.65 0.73
C HIS A 22 5.02 -13.38 -0.12
N LEU A 23 5.21 -13.56 -1.44
CA LEU A 23 5.51 -12.47 -2.39
C LEU A 23 4.60 -11.25 -2.26
N PHE A 24 3.28 -11.45 -2.16
CA PHE A 24 2.33 -10.34 -2.04
C PHE A 24 2.48 -9.57 -0.72
N PHE A 25 2.81 -10.27 0.36
CA PHE A 25 3.10 -9.63 1.64
C PHE A 25 4.39 -8.80 1.57
N GLU A 26 5.43 -9.31 0.91
CA GLU A 26 6.67 -8.57 0.68
C GLU A 26 6.41 -7.29 -0.13
N VAL A 27 5.67 -7.39 -1.24
CA VAL A 27 5.29 -6.22 -2.06
C VAL A 27 4.48 -5.21 -1.26
N LEU A 28 3.55 -5.67 -0.39
CA LEU A 28 2.80 -4.78 0.50
C LEU A 28 3.72 -4.02 1.45
N LEU A 29 4.70 -4.69 2.06
CA LEU A 29 5.67 -4.02 2.95
C LEU A 29 6.46 -2.93 2.22
N TYR A 30 6.89 -3.19 0.98
CA TYR A 30 7.56 -2.17 0.17
C TYR A 30 6.64 -1.01 -0.20
N ALA A 31 5.36 -1.27 -0.53
CA ALA A 31 4.38 -0.23 -0.82
C ALA A 31 4.13 0.67 0.41
N VAL A 32 3.94 0.07 1.59
CA VAL A 32 3.78 0.78 2.86
C VAL A 32 5.02 1.63 3.20
N LEU A 33 6.22 1.08 2.98
CA LEU A 33 7.47 1.81 3.20
C LEU A 33 7.58 3.01 2.26
N LEU A 34 7.33 2.80 0.97
CA LEU A 34 7.40 3.85 -0.05
C LEU A 34 6.41 4.97 0.24
N ASP A 35 5.16 4.65 0.55
CA ASP A 35 4.14 5.64 0.91
C ASP A 35 4.56 6.43 2.16
N THR A 36 5.08 5.75 3.17
CA THR A 36 5.54 6.41 4.40
C THR A 36 6.67 7.39 4.11
N VAL A 37 7.68 7.00 3.31
CA VAL A 37 8.79 7.87 2.93
C VAL A 37 8.29 9.08 2.14
N LEU A 38 7.43 8.88 1.16
CA LEU A 38 6.85 9.98 0.36
C LEU A 38 5.98 10.91 1.21
N GLY A 39 5.20 10.37 2.16
CA GLY A 39 4.41 11.16 3.10
C GLY A 39 5.27 12.05 4.00
N VAL A 40 6.41 11.53 4.49
CA VAL A 40 7.38 12.32 5.26
C VAL A 40 8.02 13.40 4.39
N LEU A 41 8.46 13.07 3.17
CA LEU A 41 9.05 14.05 2.23
C LEU A 41 8.06 15.16 1.90
N ARG A 42 6.78 14.82 1.71
CA ARG A 42 5.71 15.80 1.52
C ARG A 42 5.59 16.73 2.73
N ALA A 43 5.50 16.19 3.95
CA ALA A 43 5.38 16.98 5.17
C ALA A 43 6.57 17.94 5.37
N VAL A 44 7.78 17.50 5.02
CA VAL A 44 8.99 18.35 5.00
C VAL A 44 8.85 19.47 3.98
N LYS A 45 8.44 19.15 2.74
CA LYS A 45 8.28 20.11 1.64
C LYS A 45 7.25 21.20 1.98
N GLU A 46 6.11 20.80 2.53
CA GLU A 46 4.99 21.71 2.85
C GLU A 46 5.20 22.46 4.16
N HIS A 47 6.26 22.15 4.92
CA HIS A 47 6.49 22.66 6.28
C HIS A 47 5.30 22.45 7.24
N LYS A 48 4.47 21.44 6.95
CA LYS A 48 3.25 21.11 7.70
C LYS A 48 3.43 19.74 8.38
N PHE A 49 4.03 19.74 9.56
CA PHE A 49 4.07 18.53 10.39
C PHE A 49 2.78 18.44 11.22
N ASN A 50 1.80 17.71 10.73
CA ASN A 50 0.59 17.39 11.49
C ASN A 50 0.75 16.02 12.16
N SER A 51 1.00 16.03 13.46
CA SER A 51 1.19 14.81 14.25
C SER A 51 -0.04 13.90 14.24
N SER A 52 -1.26 14.45 14.24
CA SER A 52 -2.50 13.66 14.22
C SER A 52 -2.64 12.88 12.91
N ALA A 53 -2.46 13.53 11.76
CA ALA A 53 -2.51 12.87 10.44
C ALA A 53 -1.41 11.80 10.29
N GLY A 54 -0.22 12.06 10.85
CA GLY A 54 0.86 11.08 10.87
C GLY A 54 0.52 9.84 11.70
N ILE A 55 -0.09 10.03 12.87
CA ILE A 55 -0.52 8.94 13.76
C ILE A 55 -1.64 8.13 13.11
N ASP A 56 -2.65 8.75 12.51
CA ASP A 56 -3.75 8.06 11.84
C ASP A 56 -3.25 7.23 10.66
N GLY A 57 -2.31 7.77 9.88
CA GLY A 57 -1.65 7.03 8.81
C GLY A 57 -0.86 5.82 9.33
N ALA A 58 -0.13 5.98 10.43
CA ALA A 58 0.62 4.89 11.06
C ALA A 58 -0.31 3.79 11.62
N ILE A 59 -1.41 4.17 12.28
CA ILE A 59 -2.41 3.22 12.81
C ILE A 59 -2.99 2.36 11.67
N ARG A 60 -3.39 2.98 10.54
CA ARG A 60 -3.91 2.24 9.38
C ARG A 60 -2.90 1.24 8.82
N LYS A 61 -1.64 1.63 8.66
CA LYS A 61 -0.57 0.76 8.17
C LYS A 61 -0.29 -0.40 9.10
N VAL A 62 -0.25 -0.15 10.40
CA VAL A 62 -0.10 -1.20 11.42
C VAL A 62 -1.30 -2.15 11.35
N ALA A 63 -2.53 -1.65 11.27
CA ALA A 63 -3.73 -2.47 11.16
C ALA A 63 -3.72 -3.35 9.88
N MET A 64 -3.30 -2.81 8.73
CA MET A 64 -3.16 -3.59 7.49
C MET A 64 -2.15 -4.74 7.65
N ILE A 65 -0.97 -4.48 8.21
CA ILE A 65 0.06 -5.50 8.43
C ILE A 65 -0.45 -6.58 9.38
N PHE A 66 -1.07 -6.20 10.50
CA PHE A 66 -1.64 -7.17 11.46
C PHE A 66 -2.77 -7.99 10.83
N SER A 67 -3.62 -7.37 10.01
CA SER A 67 -4.70 -8.08 9.31
C SER A 67 -4.13 -9.15 8.37
N VAL A 68 -3.09 -8.83 7.61
CA VAL A 68 -2.45 -9.80 6.70
C VAL A 68 -1.77 -10.92 7.49
N LEU A 69 -1.05 -10.61 8.58
CA LEU A 69 -0.44 -11.63 9.43
C LEU A 69 -1.50 -12.60 10.00
N PHE A 70 -2.65 -12.08 10.42
CA PHE A 70 -3.76 -12.91 10.86
C PHE A 70 -4.33 -13.76 9.73
N LEU A 71 -4.50 -13.18 8.51
CA LEU A 71 -5.01 -13.89 7.35
C LEU A 71 -4.07 -15.00 6.85
N ILE A 72 -2.75 -14.86 7.01
CA ILE A 72 -1.80 -15.95 6.73
C ILE A 72 -2.10 -17.16 7.62
N ILE A 73 -2.38 -16.93 8.90
CA ILE A 73 -2.76 -18.02 9.83
C ILE A 73 -4.08 -18.64 9.40
N VAL A 74 -5.08 -17.82 9.07
CA VAL A 74 -6.40 -18.30 8.61
C VAL A 74 -6.26 -19.12 7.32
N ASP A 75 -5.46 -18.65 6.36
CA ASP A 75 -5.26 -19.32 5.08
C ASP A 75 -4.54 -20.67 5.23
N SER A 76 -3.66 -20.78 6.23
CA SER A 76 -3.02 -22.06 6.58
C SER A 76 -3.99 -23.09 7.17
N LEU A 77 -5.10 -22.63 7.76
CA LEU A 77 -6.12 -23.51 8.37
C LEU A 77 -7.20 -23.94 7.37
N ILE A 78 -7.59 -23.05 6.44
CA ILE A 78 -8.75 -23.24 5.57
C ILE A 78 -8.35 -23.74 4.18
N ASP A 79 -7.12 -23.49 3.73
CA ASP A 79 -6.56 -23.85 2.41
C ASP A 79 -7.47 -23.45 1.23
N MET A 80 -7.99 -22.22 1.25
CA MET A 80 -8.81 -21.68 0.17
C MET A 80 -7.93 -21.28 -1.03
N ASN A 81 -8.44 -21.51 -2.24
CA ASN A 81 -7.75 -21.13 -3.48
C ASN A 81 -8.73 -20.44 -4.45
N PHE A 82 -8.54 -19.18 -4.71
CA PHE A 82 -9.37 -18.35 -5.58
C PHE A 82 -8.86 -18.27 -7.03
N LEU A 83 -7.89 -19.11 -7.42
CA LEU A 83 -7.37 -19.12 -8.80
C LEU A 83 -8.46 -19.36 -9.85
N PHE A 84 -9.55 -20.06 -9.50
CA PHE A 84 -10.69 -20.28 -10.40
C PHE A 84 -11.36 -18.98 -10.88
N MET A 85 -11.15 -17.85 -10.18
CA MET A 85 -11.67 -16.53 -10.60
C MET A 85 -10.84 -15.91 -11.73
N ILE A 86 -9.63 -16.41 -11.98
CA ILE A 86 -8.72 -15.89 -13.00
C ILE A 86 -8.87 -16.73 -14.26
N PRO A 87 -9.20 -16.14 -15.44
CA PRO A 87 -9.25 -16.87 -16.70
C PRO A 87 -7.90 -17.52 -17.03
N GLU A 88 -7.92 -18.76 -17.51
CA GLU A 88 -6.72 -19.58 -17.79
C GLU A 88 -5.68 -18.89 -18.68
N GLN A 89 -6.13 -18.02 -19.61
CA GLN A 89 -5.26 -17.28 -20.50
C GLN A 89 -4.28 -16.35 -19.75
N TYR A 90 -4.64 -15.86 -18.56
CA TYR A 90 -3.81 -14.98 -17.74
C TYR A 90 -2.94 -15.76 -16.75
N MET A 91 -3.34 -16.96 -16.35
CA MET A 91 -2.60 -17.77 -15.38
C MET A 91 -1.17 -18.07 -15.84
N LYS A 92 -0.96 -18.29 -17.14
CA LYS A 92 0.38 -18.53 -17.71
C LYS A 92 1.34 -17.37 -17.55
N TYR A 93 0.82 -16.13 -17.48
CA TYR A 93 1.65 -14.92 -17.35
C TYR A 93 1.92 -14.55 -15.89
N ILE A 94 1.02 -14.92 -14.99
CA ILE A 94 1.08 -14.52 -13.57
C ILE A 94 1.99 -15.48 -12.78
N GLY A 95 2.11 -16.74 -13.21
CA GLY A 95 2.98 -17.72 -12.56
C GLY A 95 2.56 -18.09 -11.12
N LEU A 96 1.31 -17.79 -10.74
CA LEU A 96 0.78 -18.10 -9.41
C LEU A 96 0.32 -19.54 -9.35
N SER A 97 0.76 -20.27 -8.32
CA SER A 97 0.32 -21.62 -8.01
C SER A 97 -0.90 -21.66 -7.08
N LYS A 98 -1.09 -20.60 -6.26
CA LYS A 98 -2.19 -20.45 -5.32
C LYS A 98 -2.54 -18.96 -5.18
N LEU A 99 -3.82 -18.68 -5.03
CA LEU A 99 -4.35 -17.37 -4.64
C LEU A 99 -5.26 -17.58 -3.43
N GLY A 100 -4.70 -17.49 -2.24
CA GLY A 100 -5.44 -17.62 -0.99
C GLY A 100 -6.14 -16.32 -0.59
N ILE A 101 -6.83 -16.36 0.53
CA ILE A 101 -7.51 -15.19 1.09
C ILE A 101 -6.49 -14.11 1.49
N CYS A 102 -5.32 -14.52 1.96
CA CYS A 102 -4.23 -13.62 2.33
C CYS A 102 -3.75 -12.81 1.11
N GLU A 103 -3.47 -13.48 -0.01
CA GLU A 103 -3.01 -12.83 -1.24
C GLU A 103 -4.04 -11.86 -1.79
N LEU A 104 -5.34 -12.21 -1.71
CA LEU A 104 -6.43 -11.34 -2.14
C LEU A 104 -6.45 -10.03 -1.34
N PHE A 105 -6.35 -10.09 -0.02
CA PHE A 105 -6.29 -8.90 0.83
C PHE A 105 -4.98 -8.13 0.66
N CYS A 106 -3.86 -8.80 0.46
CA CYS A 106 -2.60 -8.13 0.10
C CYS A 106 -2.75 -7.30 -1.16
N ILE A 107 -3.39 -7.83 -2.22
CA ILE A 107 -3.63 -7.09 -3.47
C ILE A 107 -4.49 -5.85 -3.21
N LEU A 108 -5.57 -5.96 -2.43
CA LEU A 108 -6.42 -4.82 -2.09
C LEU A 108 -5.63 -3.74 -1.33
N PHE A 109 -4.81 -4.12 -0.36
CA PHE A 109 -4.00 -3.19 0.40
C PHE A 109 -2.87 -2.57 -0.43
N ILE A 110 -2.24 -3.35 -1.33
CA ILE A 110 -1.25 -2.82 -2.29
C ILE A 110 -1.90 -1.77 -3.20
N MET A 111 -3.12 -2.00 -3.70
CA MET A 111 -3.84 -1.02 -4.51
C MET A 111 -4.15 0.25 -3.72
N TYR A 112 -4.56 0.12 -2.46
CA TYR A 112 -4.78 1.25 -1.57
C TYR A 112 -3.49 2.07 -1.35
N GLU A 113 -2.38 1.41 -1.01
CA GLU A 113 -1.08 2.07 -0.84
C GLU A 113 -0.57 2.69 -2.16
N ALA A 114 -0.80 2.04 -3.31
CA ALA A 114 -0.43 2.59 -4.62
C ALA A 114 -1.13 3.92 -4.90
N VAL A 115 -2.41 4.05 -4.57
CA VAL A 115 -3.14 5.33 -4.69
C VAL A 115 -2.55 6.39 -3.76
N SER A 116 -2.23 6.02 -2.52
CA SER A 116 -1.59 6.93 -1.55
C SER A 116 -0.20 7.38 -2.03
N VAL A 117 0.61 6.46 -2.55
CA VAL A 117 1.93 6.75 -3.17
C VAL A 117 1.77 7.77 -4.30
N LEU A 118 0.84 7.52 -5.24
CA LEU A 118 0.61 8.42 -6.38
C LEU A 118 0.14 9.81 -5.92
N LYS A 119 -0.72 9.89 -4.90
CA LYS A 119 -1.11 11.14 -4.27
C LYS A 119 0.11 11.87 -3.70
N ASN A 120 0.91 11.21 -2.88
CA ASN A 120 2.09 11.82 -2.28
C ASN A 120 3.12 12.24 -3.34
N MET A 121 3.31 11.46 -4.42
CA MET A 121 4.15 11.84 -5.57
C MET A 121 3.66 13.16 -6.20
N THR A 122 2.34 13.28 -6.44
CA THR A 122 1.73 14.47 -7.03
C THR A 122 1.97 15.70 -6.15
N LEU A 123 1.75 15.59 -4.83
CA LEU A 123 1.93 16.67 -3.87
C LEU A 123 3.42 17.03 -3.65
N CYS A 124 4.31 16.06 -3.81
CA CYS A 124 5.76 16.33 -3.86
C CYS A 124 6.20 17.07 -5.14
N GLY A 125 5.31 17.20 -6.15
CA GLY A 125 5.62 17.87 -7.42
C GLY A 125 6.32 16.98 -8.43
N LEU A 126 6.26 15.66 -8.25
CA LEU A 126 6.77 14.72 -9.24
C LEU A 126 5.86 14.71 -10.50
N PRO A 127 6.42 14.50 -11.70
CA PRO A 127 5.65 14.47 -12.95
C PRO A 127 4.77 13.22 -12.99
N VAL A 128 3.49 13.39 -12.65
CA VAL A 128 2.47 12.34 -12.76
C VAL A 128 1.56 12.67 -13.95
N PRO A 129 1.33 11.74 -14.91
CA PRO A 129 0.47 11.97 -16.06
C PRO A 129 -0.95 12.40 -15.65
N ALA A 130 -1.56 13.34 -16.40
CA ALA A 130 -2.88 13.89 -16.10
C ALA A 130 -3.97 12.80 -15.97
N LYS A 131 -3.94 11.76 -16.81
CA LYS A 131 -4.87 10.62 -16.74
C LYS A 131 -4.78 9.87 -15.40
N VAL A 132 -3.57 9.75 -14.84
CA VAL A 132 -3.34 9.09 -13.55
C VAL A 132 -3.86 9.98 -12.42
N LYS A 133 -3.64 11.29 -12.48
CA LYS A 133 -4.19 12.25 -11.50
C LYS A 133 -5.71 12.20 -11.47
N TYR A 134 -6.36 12.18 -12.64
CA TYR A 134 -7.82 12.05 -12.74
C TYR A 134 -8.33 10.73 -12.12
N PHE A 135 -7.65 9.61 -12.40
CA PHE A 135 -8.00 8.32 -11.82
C PHE A 135 -7.89 8.33 -10.29
N ILE A 136 -6.79 8.88 -9.75
CA ILE A 136 -6.57 9.03 -8.30
C ILE A 136 -7.70 9.85 -7.69
N GLN A 137 -8.03 10.99 -8.29
CA GLN A 137 -9.07 11.87 -7.80
C GLN A 137 -10.43 11.16 -7.77
N LYS A 138 -10.83 10.53 -8.87
CA LYS A 138 -12.06 9.76 -8.94
C LYS A 138 -12.12 8.61 -7.91
N PHE A 139 -10.98 7.94 -7.69
CA PHE A 139 -10.88 6.89 -6.69
C PHE A 139 -11.01 7.44 -5.27
N LEU A 140 -10.36 8.55 -5.00
CA LEU A 140 -10.43 9.24 -3.72
C LEU A 140 -11.85 9.80 -3.46
N ASP A 141 -12.50 10.40 -4.44
CA ASP A 141 -13.87 10.90 -4.33
C ASP A 141 -14.87 9.78 -3.97
N ASN A 142 -14.66 8.58 -4.46
CA ASN A 142 -15.47 7.41 -4.12
C ASN A 142 -15.19 6.84 -2.72
N MET A 143 -14.03 7.18 -2.13
CA MET A 143 -13.62 6.73 -0.79
C MET A 143 -13.76 7.83 0.28
N THR A 144 -14.40 8.95 -0.04
CA THR A 144 -14.33 10.24 0.66
C THR A 144 -14.98 10.32 2.03
N GLU A 145 -15.51 9.29 2.59
CA GLU A 145 -15.93 9.35 3.99
C GLU A 145 -14.75 9.42 4.98
N GLU A 146 -13.49 9.23 4.51
CA GLU A 146 -12.31 9.13 5.39
C GLU A 146 -11.20 10.16 5.13
N LEU A 147 -11.35 11.08 4.14
CA LEU A 147 -10.31 12.07 3.87
C LEU A 147 -10.54 13.37 4.66
N PRO A 148 -9.49 13.95 5.30
CA PRO A 148 -9.56 15.28 5.88
C PRO A 148 -9.98 16.33 4.84
N GLU A 149 -10.82 17.32 5.25
CA GLU A 149 -11.37 18.36 4.36
C GLU A 149 -10.29 19.21 3.65
N ASP A 150 -9.12 19.34 4.23
CA ASP A 150 -7.98 20.05 3.65
C ASP A 150 -7.42 19.35 2.40
N VAL A 151 -7.44 18.02 2.39
CA VAL A 151 -7.02 17.21 1.22
C VAL A 151 -8.02 17.33 0.09
N HIS A 152 -9.31 17.40 0.41
CA HIS A 152 -10.38 17.66 -0.57
C HIS A 152 -10.19 18.98 -1.30
N LYS A 153 -9.86 20.06 -0.57
CA LYS A 153 -9.64 21.37 -1.15
C LYS A 153 -8.45 21.37 -2.11
N GLU A 154 -7.32 20.80 -1.70
CA GLU A 154 -6.13 20.73 -2.55
C GLU A 154 -6.37 19.92 -3.85
N LEU A 155 -7.10 18.81 -3.75
CA LEU A 155 -7.41 17.99 -4.92
C LEU A 155 -8.40 18.70 -5.87
N ASN A 156 -9.38 19.43 -5.33
CA ASN A 156 -10.32 20.21 -6.12
C ASN A 156 -9.65 21.40 -6.82
N GLU A 157 -8.67 22.05 -6.19
CA GLU A 157 -7.87 23.11 -6.84
C GLU A 157 -7.07 22.57 -8.02
N ILE A 158 -6.43 21.41 -7.88
CA ILE A 158 -5.70 20.73 -8.96
C ILE A 158 -6.64 20.35 -10.12
N SER A 159 -7.87 19.90 -9.80
CA SER A 159 -8.88 19.55 -10.80
C SER A 159 -9.33 20.75 -11.61
N ASN A 160 -9.60 21.86 -10.93
CA ASN A 160 -10.05 23.10 -11.59
C ASN A 160 -8.98 23.73 -12.50
N ILE A 161 -7.70 23.62 -12.14
CA ILE A 161 -6.59 24.08 -12.97
C ILE A 161 -6.51 23.26 -14.26
N ASN A 162 -6.68 21.92 -14.19
CA ASN A 162 -6.61 21.06 -15.37
C ASN A 162 -7.85 21.17 -16.29
N ALA A 163 -9.01 21.57 -15.75
CA ALA A 163 -10.23 21.80 -16.53
C ALA A 163 -10.25 23.14 -17.28
N GLN A 164 -9.32 24.06 -16.96
CA GLN A 164 -9.16 25.33 -17.67
C GLN A 164 -8.16 25.28 -18.83
N ASP A 165 -7.37 24.20 -18.88
CA ASP A 165 -6.35 23.99 -19.94
C ASP A 165 -6.84 23.08 -21.09
N GLU A 166 -8.13 22.64 -21.08
CA GLU A 166 -8.83 21.95 -22.18
C GLU A 166 -9.81 22.89 -22.89
#